data_bf32406ffdd2d12484fa1bf1cef23b83
#
_entry.id   bf32406ffdd2d12484fa1bf1cef23b83
#
_cell.length_a   1.000
_cell.length_b   1.000
_cell.length_c   1.000
_cell.angle_alpha   90.00
_cell.angle_beta   90.00
_cell.angle_gamma   90.00
#
_symmetry.space_group_name_H-M   'P 1'
#
loop_
_entity.id
_entity.type
_entity.pdbx_description
1 polymer ?
#
loop_
_entity_poly.entity_id
_entity_poly.type
_entity_poly.pdbx_seq_one_letter_code
_entity_poly.pdbx_strand_id
1 'polypeptide(L)'
;KVYKNGSMEWVDGNIGSAVTMKYPTCVLMEEGAKGSCITIAVAANDQIMDSGSKMIHLAPNTSSSIVSKSVSRQGGKVNYRGMVQHGKNAYNSKSKVECDTLILDEMSTSDTVPVNWMRNNDSIIEHEATVSKISEEQLFYLMSRGLTKEEAMDMIIMGFIEPFSRELPMEYAVELNRLIKLDFGDKGIG
;
A
#
# COMPACT_ATOMS: atom_id res chain seq x y z
N LYS A 1 -15.25 -11.91 -6.79
CA LYS A 1 -16.18 -12.56 -5.87
C LYS A 1 -15.51 -13.77 -5.26
N VAL A 2 -15.62 -13.91 -3.95
CA VAL A 2 -15.03 -15.03 -3.18
C VAL A 2 -16.17 -15.80 -2.55
N TYR A 3 -16.19 -17.11 -2.80
CA TYR A 3 -17.23 -18.02 -2.34
C TYR A 3 -16.77 -18.78 -1.10
N LYS A 4 -17.60 -19.75 -0.64
CA LYS A 4 -17.43 -20.44 0.64
C LYS A 4 -16.00 -20.99 0.85
N ASN A 5 -15.39 -20.57 1.95
CA ASN A 5 -14.02 -20.93 2.35
C ASN A 5 -12.94 -20.62 1.30
N GLY A 6 -13.27 -19.90 0.24
CA GLY A 6 -12.32 -19.47 -0.76
C GLY A 6 -11.47 -18.28 -0.27
N SER A 7 -10.33 -18.07 -0.91
CA SER A 7 -9.48 -16.90 -0.67
C SER A 7 -9.14 -16.20 -1.99
N MET A 8 -8.98 -14.88 -1.92
CA MET A 8 -8.48 -14.06 -3.02
C MET A 8 -7.45 -13.07 -2.47
N GLU A 9 -6.31 -13.05 -3.11
CA GLU A 9 -5.25 -12.09 -2.81
C GLU A 9 -4.97 -11.22 -4.03
N TRP A 10 -4.88 -9.92 -3.80
CA TRP A 10 -4.36 -8.94 -4.73
C TRP A 10 -2.99 -8.46 -4.23
N VAL A 11 -1.97 -8.62 -5.07
CA VAL A 11 -0.65 -8.00 -4.86
C VAL A 11 -0.44 -7.00 -5.99
N ASP A 12 -0.31 -5.74 -5.65
CA ASP A 12 -0.47 -4.63 -6.59
C ASP A 12 0.65 -3.59 -6.46
N GLY A 13 1.42 -3.41 -7.53
CA GLY A 13 2.48 -2.39 -7.63
C GLY A 13 2.08 -1.27 -8.59
N ASN A 14 2.11 -0.03 -8.13
CA ASN A 14 1.81 1.18 -8.91
C ASN A 14 3.06 2.04 -8.99
N ILE A 15 3.77 1.97 -10.13
CA ILE A 15 5.03 2.68 -10.39
C ILE A 15 5.00 3.18 -11.84
N GLY A 16 5.56 4.34 -12.07
CA GLY A 16 5.56 4.98 -13.38
C GLY A 16 4.24 5.68 -13.67
N SER A 17 3.90 5.94 -14.93
CA SER A 17 2.69 6.65 -15.36
C SER A 17 2.45 8.03 -14.72
N ALA A 18 2.05 9.02 -15.51
CA ALA A 18 1.76 10.36 -15.00
C ALA A 18 0.57 10.37 -14.04
N VAL A 19 -0.46 9.57 -14.34
CA VAL A 19 -1.65 9.40 -13.48
C VAL A 19 -2.04 7.93 -13.45
N THR A 20 -2.20 7.39 -12.26
CA THR A 20 -2.72 6.04 -12.02
C THR A 20 -3.98 6.13 -11.19
N MET A 21 -5.05 5.44 -11.61
CA MET A 21 -6.28 5.27 -10.83
C MET A 21 -6.63 3.78 -10.79
N LYS A 22 -6.56 3.15 -9.60
CA LYS A 22 -6.73 1.70 -9.48
C LYS A 22 -7.34 1.30 -8.14
N TYR A 23 -8.46 0.58 -8.20
CA TYR A 23 -9.25 0.21 -7.02
C TYR A 23 -9.72 -1.26 -7.08
N PRO A 24 -8.83 -2.25 -6.85
CA PRO A 24 -9.24 -3.65 -6.80
C PRO A 24 -10.29 -3.88 -5.71
N THR A 25 -11.22 -4.78 -5.99
CA THR A 25 -12.34 -5.07 -5.09
C THR A 25 -12.49 -6.56 -4.86
N CYS A 26 -12.55 -6.98 -3.60
CA CYS A 26 -12.97 -8.31 -3.19
C CYS A 26 -14.39 -8.26 -2.61
N VAL A 27 -15.27 -9.10 -3.15
CA VAL A 27 -16.62 -9.28 -2.61
C VAL A 27 -16.70 -10.68 -1.99
N LEU A 28 -16.77 -10.73 -0.65
CA LEU A 28 -16.83 -11.96 0.14
C LEU A 28 -18.29 -12.38 0.25
N MET A 29 -18.69 -13.30 -0.65
CA MET A 29 -20.07 -13.63 -0.93
C MET A 29 -20.66 -14.63 0.06
N GLU A 30 -19.82 -15.57 0.57
CA GLU A 30 -20.26 -16.70 1.33
C GLU A 30 -19.40 -16.91 2.59
N GLU A 31 -19.90 -17.74 3.47
CA GLU A 31 -19.28 -18.02 4.76
C GLU A 31 -17.82 -18.48 4.65
N GLY A 32 -16.95 -17.93 5.51
CA GLY A 32 -15.54 -18.27 5.58
C GLY A 32 -14.69 -17.73 4.43
N ALA A 33 -15.28 -16.91 3.52
CA ALA A 33 -14.52 -16.28 2.45
C ALA A 33 -13.48 -15.30 3.00
N LYS A 34 -12.30 -15.26 2.36
CA LYS A 34 -11.16 -14.41 2.76
C LYS A 34 -10.72 -13.54 1.61
N GLY A 35 -10.36 -12.29 1.91
CA GLY A 35 -9.79 -11.36 0.94
C GLY A 35 -8.57 -10.66 1.49
N SER A 36 -7.49 -10.55 0.70
CA SER A 36 -6.35 -9.72 1.02
C SER A 36 -5.99 -8.80 -0.13
N CYS A 37 -5.47 -7.65 0.20
CA CYS A 37 -4.90 -6.72 -0.78
C CYS A 37 -3.62 -6.13 -0.21
N ILE A 38 -2.52 -6.34 -0.91
CA ILE A 38 -1.24 -5.74 -0.60
C ILE A 38 -0.90 -4.81 -1.76
N THR A 39 -0.77 -3.52 -1.50
CA THR A 39 -0.50 -2.53 -2.55
C THR A 39 0.70 -1.66 -2.19
N ILE A 40 1.48 -1.35 -3.21
CA ILE A 40 2.51 -0.32 -3.14
C ILE A 40 2.24 0.75 -4.19
N ALA A 41 2.43 2.01 -3.82
CA ALA A 41 2.38 3.14 -4.74
C ALA A 41 3.62 4.01 -4.57
N VAL A 42 4.31 4.27 -5.67
CA VAL A 42 5.48 5.13 -5.70
C VAL A 42 5.23 6.27 -6.67
N ALA A 43 5.14 7.49 -6.16
CA ALA A 43 4.94 8.71 -6.97
C ALA A 43 6.17 9.59 -6.90
N ALA A 44 6.71 9.96 -8.06
CA ALA A 44 7.83 10.89 -8.22
C ALA A 44 7.56 11.86 -9.38
N ASN A 45 8.31 12.95 -9.48
CA ASN A 45 8.27 13.86 -10.64
C ASN A 45 6.83 14.30 -11.01
N ASP A 46 6.09 14.83 -10.06
CA ASP A 46 4.70 15.29 -10.21
C ASP A 46 3.66 14.22 -10.62
N GLN A 47 4.02 12.95 -10.51
CA GLN A 47 3.08 11.84 -10.73
C GLN A 47 1.95 11.86 -9.70
N ILE A 48 0.78 11.39 -10.12
CA ILE A 48 -0.40 11.25 -9.25
C ILE A 48 -0.80 9.78 -9.21
N MET A 49 -0.66 9.16 -8.03
CA MET A 49 -1.09 7.80 -7.76
C MET A 49 -2.34 7.84 -6.88
N ASP A 50 -3.51 7.66 -7.48
CA ASP A 50 -4.77 7.54 -6.74
C ASP A 50 -5.17 6.05 -6.74
N SER A 51 -4.81 5.37 -5.67
CA SER A 51 -5.01 3.94 -5.52
C SER A 51 -5.88 3.62 -4.30
N GLY A 52 -6.33 2.40 -4.21
CA GLY A 52 -7.08 1.95 -3.05
C GLY A 52 -7.57 0.54 -3.24
N SER A 53 -8.22 0.02 -2.22
CA SER A 53 -8.82 -1.30 -2.28
C SER A 53 -10.16 -1.32 -1.56
N LYS A 54 -11.01 -2.25 -1.99
CA LYS A 54 -12.37 -2.39 -1.43
C LYS A 54 -12.60 -3.82 -0.97
N MET A 55 -13.04 -3.96 0.28
CA MET A 55 -13.43 -5.25 0.86
C MET A 55 -14.89 -5.19 1.25
N ILE A 56 -15.72 -6.03 0.62
CA ILE A 56 -17.17 -6.07 0.84
C ILE A 56 -17.54 -7.42 1.41
N HIS A 57 -17.96 -7.45 2.66
CA HIS A 57 -18.37 -8.66 3.39
C HIS A 57 -19.90 -8.78 3.33
N LEU A 58 -20.41 -9.84 2.74
CA LEU A 58 -21.84 -10.11 2.59
C LEU A 58 -22.33 -11.30 3.43
N ALA A 59 -21.40 -12.13 3.92
CA ALA A 59 -21.68 -13.36 4.64
C ALA A 59 -20.95 -13.41 5.99
N PRO A 60 -21.37 -14.27 6.93
CA PRO A 60 -20.74 -14.39 8.24
C PRO A 60 -19.36 -15.04 8.18
N ASN A 61 -18.58 -14.88 9.25
CA ASN A 61 -17.27 -15.51 9.44
C ASN A 61 -16.27 -15.19 8.31
N THR A 62 -16.39 -14.04 7.68
CA THR A 62 -15.48 -13.59 6.61
C THR A 62 -14.34 -12.75 7.18
N SER A 63 -13.20 -12.74 6.50
CA SER A 63 -12.05 -11.94 6.92
C SER A 63 -11.40 -11.23 5.77
N SER A 64 -10.90 -10.01 6.04
CA SER A 64 -10.11 -9.27 5.06
C SER A 64 -8.92 -8.57 5.69
N SER A 65 -7.88 -8.39 4.86
CA SER A 65 -6.69 -7.62 5.21
C SER A 65 -6.34 -6.69 4.05
N ILE A 66 -6.00 -5.46 4.38
CA ILE A 66 -5.48 -4.48 3.44
C ILE A 66 -4.18 -3.94 4.02
N VAL A 67 -3.10 -4.05 3.26
CA VAL A 67 -1.81 -3.42 3.56
C VAL A 67 -1.44 -2.50 2.40
N SER A 68 -1.33 -1.21 2.67
CA SER A 68 -0.94 -0.21 1.68
C SER A 68 0.34 0.47 2.10
N LYS A 69 1.35 0.45 1.24
CA LYS A 69 2.58 1.21 1.42
C LYS A 69 2.75 2.21 0.29
N SER A 70 3.03 3.46 0.66
CA SER A 70 3.13 4.56 -0.30
C SER A 70 4.42 5.34 -0.10
N VAL A 71 5.03 5.74 -1.20
CA VAL A 71 6.21 6.62 -1.19
C VAL A 71 5.96 7.79 -2.13
N SER A 72 6.18 9.02 -1.66
CA SER A 72 6.06 10.22 -2.49
C SER A 72 7.32 11.08 -2.41
N ARG A 73 7.79 11.55 -3.59
CA ARG A 73 8.97 12.41 -3.72
C ARG A 73 8.88 13.34 -4.94
N GLN A 74 9.69 14.39 -4.95
CA GLN A 74 9.85 15.31 -6.10
C GLN A 74 8.50 15.82 -6.64
N GLY A 75 7.62 16.26 -5.72
CA GLY A 75 6.29 16.73 -6.08
C GLY A 75 5.25 15.62 -6.34
N GLY A 76 5.62 14.37 -6.22
CA GLY A 76 4.70 13.23 -6.37
C GLY A 76 3.55 13.27 -5.37
N LYS A 77 2.37 12.81 -5.80
CA LYS A 77 1.15 12.80 -4.98
C LYS A 77 0.60 11.38 -4.90
N VAL A 78 0.40 10.89 -3.69
CA VAL A 78 -0.21 9.59 -3.45
C VAL A 78 -1.50 9.78 -2.68
N ASN A 79 -2.61 9.30 -3.23
CA ASN A 79 -3.90 9.23 -2.54
C ASN A 79 -4.27 7.76 -2.35
N TYR A 80 -4.56 7.37 -1.15
CA TYR A 80 -5.08 6.04 -0.85
C TYR A 80 -6.55 6.09 -0.43
N ARG A 81 -7.41 5.34 -1.14
CA ARG A 81 -8.86 5.24 -0.85
C ARG A 81 -9.22 3.82 -0.47
N GLY A 82 -9.20 3.55 0.83
CA GLY A 82 -9.57 2.25 1.39
C GLY A 82 -11.05 2.19 1.73
N MET A 83 -11.77 1.15 1.27
CA MET A 83 -13.16 0.93 1.66
C MET A 83 -13.34 -0.46 2.25
N VAL A 84 -13.90 -0.52 3.44
CA VAL A 84 -14.37 -1.76 4.06
C VAL A 84 -15.86 -1.65 4.35
N GLN A 85 -16.63 -2.60 3.87
CA GLN A 85 -18.05 -2.68 4.12
C GLN A 85 -18.42 -4.03 4.73
N HIS A 86 -19.01 -4.02 5.93
CA HIS A 86 -19.65 -5.18 6.54
C HIS A 86 -21.17 -5.06 6.39
N GLY A 87 -21.74 -5.96 5.59
CA GLY A 87 -23.18 -6.03 5.37
C GLY A 87 -23.96 -6.50 6.59
N LYS A 88 -25.28 -6.45 6.54
CA LYS A 88 -26.15 -6.88 7.65
C LYS A 88 -25.92 -8.32 8.08
N ASN A 89 -25.59 -9.21 7.15
CA ASN A 89 -25.39 -10.63 7.38
C ASN A 89 -23.93 -11.02 7.63
N ALA A 90 -23.00 -10.06 7.70
CA ALA A 90 -21.58 -10.29 7.88
C ALA A 90 -21.17 -10.38 9.38
N TYR A 91 -21.94 -11.15 10.19
CA TYR A 91 -21.59 -11.27 11.62
C TYR A 91 -20.28 -12.02 11.81
N ASN A 92 -19.63 -11.77 12.95
CA ASN A 92 -18.34 -12.39 13.32
C ASN A 92 -17.28 -12.25 12.22
N SER A 93 -17.38 -11.18 11.43
CA SER A 93 -16.42 -10.88 10.38
C SER A 93 -15.39 -9.85 10.85
N LYS A 94 -14.18 -9.95 10.30
CA LYS A 94 -13.05 -9.13 10.73
C LYS A 94 -12.34 -8.51 9.54
N SER A 95 -11.96 -7.24 9.69
CA SER A 95 -11.13 -6.54 8.71
C SER A 95 -10.00 -5.81 9.41
N LYS A 96 -8.80 -5.88 8.83
CA LYS A 96 -7.65 -5.09 9.26
C LYS A 96 -7.16 -4.27 8.07
N VAL A 97 -6.92 -2.99 8.31
CA VAL A 97 -6.38 -2.06 7.31
C VAL A 97 -5.16 -1.37 7.89
N GLU A 98 -4.04 -1.49 7.20
CA GLU A 98 -2.78 -0.82 7.54
C GLU A 98 -2.35 0.04 6.35
N CYS A 99 -2.16 1.34 6.58
CA CYS A 99 -1.74 2.29 5.55
C CYS A 99 -0.51 3.04 6.03
N ASP A 100 0.63 2.76 5.43
CA ASP A 100 1.88 3.43 5.75
C ASP A 100 2.35 4.29 4.58
N THR A 101 2.70 5.53 4.86
CA THR A 101 3.24 6.45 3.86
C THR A 101 4.58 7.03 4.30
N LEU A 102 5.51 7.08 3.35
CA LEU A 102 6.79 7.76 3.49
C LEU A 102 6.86 8.95 2.53
N ILE A 103 6.96 10.16 3.06
CA ILE A 103 7.12 11.41 2.31
C ILE A 103 8.58 11.83 2.39
N LEU A 104 9.22 12.06 1.24
CA LEU A 104 10.66 12.30 1.14
C LEU A 104 11.05 13.77 1.03
N ASP A 105 10.11 14.66 0.74
CA ASP A 105 10.34 16.10 0.58
C ASP A 105 9.09 16.93 0.93
N GLU A 106 9.23 18.26 0.90
CA GLU A 106 8.16 19.17 1.28
C GLU A 106 7.13 19.45 0.15
N MET A 107 7.46 19.13 -1.09
CA MET A 107 6.59 19.37 -2.25
C MET A 107 5.65 18.20 -2.48
N SER A 108 6.00 17.03 -1.97
CA SER A 108 5.24 15.80 -2.12
C SER A 108 4.12 15.69 -1.10
N THR A 109 3.04 15.04 -1.50
CA THR A 109 1.85 14.90 -0.63
C THR A 109 1.35 13.46 -0.59
N SER A 110 0.67 13.15 0.51
CA SER A 110 -0.07 11.91 0.65
C SER A 110 -1.38 12.16 1.40
N ASP A 111 -2.45 11.63 0.84
CA ASP A 111 -3.78 11.65 1.46
C ASP A 111 -4.31 10.24 1.64
N THR A 112 -4.93 9.97 2.79
CA THR A 112 -5.62 8.70 3.05
C THR A 112 -7.09 8.98 3.32
N VAL A 113 -7.97 8.36 2.54
CA VAL A 113 -9.42 8.51 2.63
C VAL A 113 -10.05 7.17 3.02
N PRO A 114 -10.21 6.88 4.32
CA PRO A 114 -10.83 5.66 4.78
C PRO A 114 -12.36 5.75 4.70
N VAL A 115 -13.00 4.69 4.21
CA VAL A 115 -14.45 4.53 4.22
C VAL A 115 -14.80 3.21 4.90
N ASN A 116 -15.38 3.28 6.08
CA ASN A 116 -15.77 2.10 6.85
C ASN A 116 -17.29 2.09 7.06
N TRP A 117 -17.96 1.10 6.48
CA TRP A 117 -19.40 0.91 6.63
C TRP A 117 -19.70 -0.39 7.38
N MET A 118 -20.21 -0.26 8.61
CA MET A 118 -20.60 -1.40 9.43
C MET A 118 -22.13 -1.39 9.60
N ARG A 119 -22.79 -2.47 9.17
CA ARG A 119 -24.24 -2.61 9.21
C ARG A 119 -24.71 -3.73 10.14
N ASN A 120 -23.82 -4.22 11.01
CA ASN A 120 -24.10 -5.16 12.09
C ASN A 120 -23.20 -4.82 13.29
N ASN A 121 -23.50 -5.38 14.47
CA ASN A 121 -22.80 -5.07 15.71
C ASN A 121 -21.78 -6.14 16.13
N ASP A 122 -21.66 -7.23 15.36
CA ASP A 122 -20.86 -8.41 15.73
C ASP A 122 -19.56 -8.53 14.91
N SER A 123 -19.25 -7.54 14.08
CA SER A 123 -18.03 -7.52 13.29
C SER A 123 -17.04 -6.46 13.76
N ILE A 124 -15.78 -6.61 13.36
CA ILE A 124 -14.69 -5.76 13.79
C ILE A 124 -13.98 -5.19 12.56
N ILE A 125 -13.74 -3.89 12.57
CA ILE A 125 -12.86 -3.21 11.61
C ILE A 125 -11.76 -2.51 12.40
N GLU A 126 -10.52 -2.88 12.14
CA GLU A 126 -9.33 -2.21 12.63
C GLU A 126 -8.73 -1.40 11.49
N HIS A 127 -8.41 -0.14 11.72
CA HIS A 127 -7.80 0.72 10.71
C HIS A 127 -6.69 1.54 11.35
N GLU A 128 -5.48 1.35 10.85
CA GLU A 128 -4.29 2.07 11.26
C GLU A 128 -3.71 2.80 10.05
N ALA A 129 -3.30 4.06 10.24
CA ALA A 129 -2.65 4.84 9.20
C ALA A 129 -1.47 5.60 9.79
N THR A 130 -0.31 5.45 9.16
CA THR A 130 0.93 6.13 9.56
C THR A 130 1.46 6.95 8.39
N VAL A 131 1.75 8.22 8.64
CA VAL A 131 2.45 9.08 7.69
C VAL A 131 3.77 9.50 8.32
N SER A 132 4.85 9.14 7.69
CA SER A 132 6.21 9.45 8.15
C SER A 132 6.94 10.31 7.12
N LYS A 133 7.73 11.26 7.62
CA LYS A 133 8.79 11.89 6.82
C LYS A 133 10.09 11.12 7.05
N ILE A 134 11.00 11.22 6.07
CA ILE A 134 12.33 10.63 6.23
C ILE A 134 13.04 11.26 7.43
N SER A 135 13.61 10.43 8.27
CA SER A 135 14.31 10.89 9.47
C SER A 135 15.69 11.46 9.09
N GLU A 136 15.92 12.73 9.41
CA GLU A 136 17.25 13.36 9.24
C GLU A 136 18.33 12.65 10.06
N GLU A 137 17.97 12.11 11.24
CA GLU A 137 18.89 11.32 12.06
C GLU A 137 19.31 10.01 11.38
N GLN A 138 18.35 9.31 10.76
CA GLN A 138 18.65 8.10 10.00
C GLN A 138 19.52 8.40 8.78
N LEU A 139 19.21 9.46 8.05
CA LEU A 139 20.04 9.92 6.93
C LEU A 139 21.47 10.25 7.41
N PHE A 140 21.59 11.06 8.46
CA PHE A 140 22.87 11.43 9.02
C PHE A 140 23.68 10.20 9.47
N TYR A 141 23.03 9.25 10.14
CA TYR A 141 23.67 8.01 10.56
C TYR A 141 24.23 7.22 9.37
N LEU A 142 23.43 7.02 8.33
CA LEU A 142 23.86 6.29 7.14
C LEU A 142 25.00 7.02 6.40
N MET A 143 24.89 8.33 6.25
CA MET A 143 25.93 9.17 5.65
C MET A 143 27.22 9.15 6.45
N SER A 144 27.15 9.12 7.79
CA SER A 144 28.34 8.99 8.65
C SER A 144 29.05 7.63 8.50
N ARG A 145 28.38 6.64 7.91
CA ARG A 145 28.94 5.34 7.54
C ARG A 145 29.51 5.29 6.13
N GLY A 146 29.54 6.43 5.43
CA GLY A 146 30.17 6.59 4.12
C GLY A 146 29.24 6.51 2.93
N LEU A 147 27.92 6.45 3.15
CA LEU A 147 26.96 6.52 2.06
C LEU A 147 26.76 7.97 1.62
N THR A 148 26.51 8.17 0.32
CA THR A 148 25.98 9.44 -0.19
C THR A 148 24.56 9.65 0.33
N LYS A 149 24.04 10.86 0.22
CA LYS A 149 22.65 11.14 0.63
C LYS A 149 21.65 10.32 -0.19
N GLU A 150 21.89 10.18 -1.51
CA GLU A 150 21.08 9.39 -2.41
C GLU A 150 21.08 7.90 -2.01
N GLU A 151 22.24 7.32 -1.80
CA GLU A 151 22.36 5.92 -1.35
C GLU A 151 21.67 5.66 -0.01
N ALA A 152 21.77 6.61 0.92
CA ALA A 152 21.10 6.52 2.21
C ALA A 152 19.57 6.59 2.06
N MET A 153 19.05 7.47 1.21
CA MET A 153 17.61 7.56 0.91
C MET A 153 17.12 6.28 0.25
N ASP A 154 17.82 5.77 -0.75
CA ASP A 154 17.46 4.52 -1.43
C ASP A 154 17.41 3.34 -0.46
N MET A 155 18.36 3.26 0.46
CA MET A 155 18.37 2.21 1.47
C MET A 155 17.15 2.28 2.39
N ILE A 156 16.75 3.47 2.83
CA ILE A 156 15.56 3.67 3.67
C ILE A 156 14.29 3.28 2.91
N ILE A 157 14.16 3.72 1.66
CA ILE A 157 13.02 3.41 0.79
C ILE A 157 12.91 1.90 0.55
N MET A 158 14.03 1.27 0.18
CA MET A 158 14.06 -0.18 -0.05
C MET A 158 13.69 -0.96 1.21
N GLY A 159 14.14 -0.53 2.38
CA GLY A 159 13.75 -1.13 3.66
C GLY A 159 12.26 -0.96 3.97
N PHE A 160 11.67 0.19 3.62
CA PHE A 160 10.23 0.44 3.76
C PHE A 160 9.38 -0.45 2.85
N ILE A 161 9.86 -0.74 1.64
CA ILE A 161 9.17 -1.52 0.61
C ILE A 161 9.43 -3.03 0.76
N GLU A 162 10.52 -3.43 1.41
CA GLU A 162 10.94 -4.84 1.50
C GLU A 162 9.83 -5.81 1.93
N PRO A 163 8.98 -5.51 2.93
CA PRO A 163 7.89 -6.41 3.31
C PRO A 163 6.95 -6.75 2.14
N PHE A 164 6.68 -5.77 1.26
CA PHE A 164 5.89 -6.00 0.05
C PHE A 164 6.62 -6.90 -0.95
N SER A 165 7.92 -6.69 -1.16
CA SER A 165 8.70 -7.49 -2.10
C SER A 165 8.75 -8.97 -1.70
N ARG A 166 8.65 -9.29 -0.42
CA ARG A 166 8.65 -10.67 0.09
C ARG A 166 7.37 -11.45 -0.24
N GLU A 167 6.26 -10.76 -0.45
CA GLU A 167 4.98 -11.37 -0.83
C GLU A 167 4.91 -11.69 -2.34
N LEU A 168 5.83 -11.15 -3.12
CA LEU A 168 5.87 -11.38 -4.56
C LEU A 168 6.62 -12.68 -4.91
N PRO A 169 6.21 -13.39 -5.98
CA PRO A 169 7.08 -14.36 -6.63
C PRO A 169 8.42 -13.74 -7.00
N MET A 170 9.49 -14.53 -6.93
CA MET A 170 10.87 -14.04 -7.02
C MET A 170 11.13 -13.20 -8.29
N GLU A 171 10.57 -13.61 -9.44
CA GLU A 171 10.74 -12.91 -10.71
C GLU A 171 10.13 -11.48 -10.66
N TYR A 172 8.96 -11.35 -10.05
CA TYR A 172 8.29 -10.05 -9.87
C TYR A 172 8.99 -9.19 -8.82
N ALA A 173 9.49 -9.80 -7.73
CA ALA A 173 10.24 -9.08 -6.71
C ALA A 173 11.54 -8.48 -7.27
N VAL A 174 12.27 -9.23 -8.11
CA VAL A 174 13.50 -8.74 -8.77
C VAL A 174 13.17 -7.59 -9.71
N GLU A 175 12.13 -7.72 -10.54
CA GLU A 175 11.74 -6.67 -11.48
C GLU A 175 11.21 -5.42 -10.76
N LEU A 176 10.40 -5.57 -9.73
CA LEU A 176 9.92 -4.45 -8.89
C LEU A 176 11.10 -3.67 -8.31
N ASN A 177 12.04 -4.37 -7.69
CA ASN A 177 13.22 -3.74 -7.10
C ASN A 177 14.08 -3.03 -8.17
N ARG A 178 14.15 -3.58 -9.38
CA ARG A 178 14.83 -2.95 -10.52
C ARG A 178 14.11 -1.69 -10.96
N LEU A 179 12.78 -1.74 -11.12
CA LEU A 179 11.97 -0.58 -11.52
C LEU A 179 12.03 0.54 -10.48
N ILE A 180 11.96 0.20 -9.21
CA ILE A 180 12.11 1.17 -8.12
C ILE A 180 13.47 1.85 -8.20
N LYS A 181 14.56 1.09 -8.34
CA LYS A 181 15.91 1.65 -8.48
C LYS A 181 16.06 2.53 -9.71
N LEU A 182 15.41 2.21 -10.83
CA LEU A 182 15.42 3.04 -12.04
C LEU A 182 14.62 4.34 -11.85
N ASP A 183 13.51 4.28 -11.13
CA ASP A 183 12.67 5.45 -10.85
C ASP A 183 13.31 6.35 -9.78
N PHE A 184 14.08 5.78 -8.86
CA PHE A 184 14.82 6.49 -7.82
C PHE A 184 16.27 6.81 -8.21
N GLY A 185 16.88 6.01 -9.08
CA GLY A 185 18.21 6.27 -9.63
C GLY A 185 18.18 7.41 -10.64
N ASP A 186 19.20 8.21 -10.60
CA ASP A 186 19.41 9.36 -11.46
C ASP A 186 19.14 9.04 -12.95
N LYS A 187 18.46 9.93 -13.64
CA LYS A 187 18.36 9.94 -15.11
C LYS A 187 19.71 10.35 -15.73
N GLY A 188 20.76 9.76 -15.28
CA GLY A 188 22.10 10.03 -15.73
C GLY A 188 22.74 8.81 -16.38
N ILE A 189 22.24 8.39 -17.52
CA ILE A 189 23.08 7.88 -18.62
C ILE A 189 22.19 7.97 -19.88
N GLY A 190 22.30 9.09 -20.59
CA GLY A 190 21.89 9.21 -21.99
C GLY A 190 22.87 8.51 -22.87
#